data_0e1ee4358fa4e35b1729e6d6fda85cf5
#
_entry.id   0e1ee4358fa4e35b1729e6d6fda85cf5
#
_cell.length_a   1.000
_cell.length_b   1.000
_cell.length_c   1.000
_cell.angle_alpha   90.00
_cell.angle_beta   90.00
_cell.angle_gamma   90.00
#
_symmetry.space_group_name_H-M   'P 1'
#
loop_
_entity.id
_entity.type
_entity.pdbx_description
1 polymer ?
#
loop_
_entity_poly.entity_id
_entity_poly.type
_entity_poly.pdbx_seq_one_letter_code
_entity_poly.pdbx_strand_id
1 'polypeptide(L)'
;MNLRFLSHIPPTRVGHFLYNAIGQLNLMIWLLFIAIVVIHVVLFRTPIGLRIRSVGEHPRAADTVGISVFSIRYASVIVSGMLAALGGAYLSIGFVGSFDQDMTAGRGFIALAAMIFGKWRPYGAFGACLLFGFASGLADRLQQSANVSVNLLSTLTYVLTLIALVGLIGRSRPPAADGRPYVKE
;
A
#
# COMPACT_ATOMS: atom_id res chain seq x y z
N MET A 1 -22.67 7.19 5.60
CA MET A 1 -22.71 7.45 7.05
C MET A 1 -22.13 8.84 7.25
N ASN A 2 -23.01 9.86 7.39
CA ASN A 2 -22.59 11.25 7.53
C ASN A 2 -22.02 11.46 8.93
N LEU A 3 -20.72 11.66 9.02
CA LEU A 3 -20.06 12.06 10.27
C LEU A 3 -20.39 13.52 10.60
N ARG A 4 -21.59 13.78 11.11
CA ARG A 4 -22.01 15.09 11.65
C ARG A 4 -21.17 15.57 12.85
N PHE A 5 -20.19 14.78 13.26
CA PHE A 5 -19.35 15.09 14.42
C PHE A 5 -18.31 16.19 14.16
N LEU A 6 -18.04 16.52 12.89
CA LEU A 6 -17.03 17.51 12.52
C LEU A 6 -17.60 18.91 12.22
N SER A 7 -18.88 19.15 12.47
CA SER A 7 -19.51 20.47 12.25
C SER A 7 -19.08 21.57 13.24
N HIS A 8 -18.22 21.24 14.22
CA HIS A 8 -17.75 22.18 15.24
C HIS A 8 -16.34 22.72 15.00
N ILE A 9 -15.76 22.50 13.80
CA ILE A 9 -14.44 23.05 13.48
C ILE A 9 -14.62 24.51 13.05
N PRO A 10 -13.86 25.47 13.65
CA PRO A 10 -14.02 26.90 13.34
C PRO A 10 -13.73 27.20 11.87
N PRO A 11 -14.31 28.26 11.29
CA PRO A 11 -14.26 28.57 9.87
C PRO A 11 -12.91 29.17 9.45
N THR A 12 -11.83 28.45 9.72
CA THR A 12 -10.51 28.74 9.17
C THR A 12 -10.33 27.99 7.86
N ARG A 13 -9.62 28.57 6.88
CA ARG A 13 -9.34 27.90 5.58
C ARG A 13 -8.75 26.48 5.78
N VAL A 14 -8.00 26.28 6.83
CA VAL A 14 -7.42 25.00 7.24
C VAL A 14 -8.51 24.03 7.72
N GLY A 15 -9.51 24.51 8.47
CA GLY A 15 -10.64 23.68 8.94
C GLY A 15 -11.52 23.17 7.80
N HIS A 16 -11.82 24.01 6.81
CA HIS A 16 -12.55 23.58 5.61
C HIS A 16 -11.74 22.60 4.76
N PHE A 17 -10.43 22.79 4.65
CA PHE A 17 -9.57 21.86 3.95
C PHE A 17 -9.51 20.48 4.66
N LEU A 18 -9.37 20.49 5.97
CA LEU A 18 -9.37 19.24 6.78
C LEU A 18 -10.75 18.57 6.75
N TYR A 19 -11.85 19.33 6.83
CA TYR A 19 -13.19 18.77 6.72
C TYR A 19 -13.43 18.09 5.37
N ASN A 20 -13.05 18.75 4.27
CA ASN A 20 -13.19 18.18 2.94
C ASN A 20 -12.22 17.02 2.69
N ALA A 21 -11.00 17.09 3.23
CA ALA A 21 -9.99 16.03 3.07
C ALA A 21 -10.29 14.78 3.91
N ILE A 22 -10.84 14.95 5.10
CA ILE A 22 -11.04 13.85 6.06
C ILE A 22 -12.52 13.43 6.14
N GLY A 23 -13.46 14.38 6.10
CA GLY A 23 -14.89 14.12 6.26
C GLY A 23 -15.57 13.45 5.07
N GLN A 24 -14.97 13.54 3.87
CA GLN A 24 -15.48 12.90 2.65
C GLN A 24 -14.76 11.57 2.34
N LEU A 25 -13.85 11.11 3.21
CA LEU A 25 -13.17 9.85 3.01
C LEU A 25 -14.15 8.67 3.11
N ASN A 26 -14.08 7.80 2.13
CA ASN A 26 -14.85 6.56 2.09
C ASN A 26 -14.49 5.68 3.29
N LEU A 27 -15.44 4.91 3.83
CA LEU A 27 -15.20 3.97 4.92
C LEU A 27 -13.98 3.06 4.67
N MET A 28 -13.76 2.68 3.41
CA MET A 28 -12.63 1.86 2.99
C MET A 28 -11.27 2.52 3.23
N ILE A 29 -11.18 3.85 3.13
CA ILE A 29 -9.94 4.58 3.39
C ILE A 29 -9.63 4.60 4.90
N TRP A 30 -10.64 4.73 5.75
CA TRP A 30 -10.46 4.59 7.20
C TRP A 30 -10.00 3.19 7.58
N LEU A 31 -10.58 2.17 6.96
CA LEU A 31 -10.15 0.78 7.14
C LEU A 31 -8.70 0.56 6.69
N LEU A 32 -8.26 1.21 5.60
CA LEU A 32 -6.86 1.19 5.15
C LEU A 32 -5.92 1.77 6.22
N PHE A 33 -6.24 2.93 6.80
CA PHE A 33 -5.40 3.52 7.86
C PHE A 33 -5.29 2.61 9.07
N ILE A 34 -6.40 2.04 9.50
CA ILE A 34 -6.41 1.06 10.60
C ILE A 34 -5.57 -0.16 10.23
N ALA A 35 -5.74 -0.70 9.02
CA ALA A 35 -4.99 -1.87 8.55
C ALA A 35 -3.47 -1.61 8.55
N ILE A 36 -3.01 -0.45 8.09
CA ILE A 36 -1.57 -0.10 8.09
C ILE A 36 -1.01 -0.10 9.51
N VAL A 37 -1.72 0.51 10.46
CA VAL A 37 -1.30 0.56 11.87
C VAL A 37 -1.29 -0.84 12.46
N VAL A 38 -2.35 -1.63 12.27
CA VAL A 38 -2.46 -3.00 12.76
C VAL A 38 -1.34 -3.88 12.20
N ILE A 39 -1.13 -3.85 10.89
CA ILE A 39 -0.07 -4.63 10.23
C ILE A 39 1.29 -4.22 10.77
N HIS A 40 1.54 -2.93 10.94
CA HIS A 40 2.80 -2.46 11.50
C HIS A 40 3.02 -2.98 12.92
N VAL A 41 2.02 -2.85 13.79
CA VAL A 41 2.09 -3.34 15.17
C VAL A 41 2.28 -4.85 15.20
N VAL A 42 1.49 -5.60 14.42
CA VAL A 42 1.60 -7.06 14.36
C VAL A 42 2.98 -7.48 13.91
N LEU A 43 3.52 -6.91 12.82
CA LEU A 43 4.82 -7.32 12.27
C LEU A 43 6.01 -6.88 13.12
N PHE A 44 5.94 -5.71 13.79
CA PHE A 44 7.13 -5.13 14.44
C PHE A 44 7.05 -5.10 15.97
N ARG A 45 5.86 -5.29 16.56
CA ARG A 45 5.67 -5.18 18.01
C ARG A 45 5.16 -6.48 18.64
N THR A 46 4.85 -7.54 17.87
CA THR A 46 4.34 -8.80 18.44
C THR A 46 5.29 -9.98 18.21
N PRO A 47 5.21 -11.02 19.06
CA PRO A 47 5.95 -12.26 18.84
C PRO A 47 5.60 -12.96 17.53
N ILE A 48 4.34 -12.83 17.06
CA ILE A 48 3.90 -13.39 15.78
C ILE A 48 4.67 -12.76 14.63
N GLY A 49 4.80 -11.43 14.63
CA GLY A 49 5.57 -10.71 13.63
C GLY A 49 7.07 -11.08 13.63
N LEU A 50 7.63 -11.33 14.82
CA LEU A 50 8.99 -11.81 14.92
C LEU A 50 9.15 -13.19 14.25
N ARG A 51 8.22 -14.12 14.49
CA ARG A 51 8.20 -15.44 13.85
C ARG A 51 8.05 -15.34 12.32
N ILE A 52 7.14 -14.48 11.84
CA ILE A 52 6.95 -14.25 10.40
C ILE A 52 8.25 -13.74 9.76
N ARG A 53 8.91 -12.77 10.37
CA ARG A 53 10.18 -12.24 9.86
C ARG A 53 11.33 -13.23 9.93
N SER A 54 11.44 -14.01 11.00
CA SER A 54 12.47 -15.06 11.11
C SER A 54 12.32 -16.14 10.04
N VAL A 55 11.08 -16.54 9.73
CA VAL A 55 10.78 -17.49 8.64
C VAL A 55 11.07 -16.86 7.26
N GLY A 56 10.91 -15.55 7.11
CA GLY A 56 11.25 -14.82 5.89
C GLY A 56 12.75 -14.67 5.65
N GLU A 57 13.56 -14.57 6.72
CA GLU A 57 15.01 -14.42 6.60
C GLU A 57 15.74 -15.80 6.59
N HIS A 58 15.50 -16.63 7.61
CA HIS A 58 16.18 -17.91 7.79
C HIS A 58 15.19 -19.02 8.19
N PRO A 59 14.45 -19.61 7.23
CA PRO A 59 13.42 -20.61 7.53
C PRO A 59 13.99 -21.86 8.22
N ARG A 60 15.19 -22.32 7.84
CA ARG A 60 15.84 -23.48 8.49
C ARG A 60 16.16 -23.20 9.96
N ALA A 61 16.70 -22.03 10.27
CA ALA A 61 16.98 -21.64 11.64
C ALA A 61 15.69 -21.47 12.47
N ALA A 62 14.59 -21.03 11.85
CA ALA A 62 13.30 -20.95 12.52
C ALA A 62 12.74 -22.33 12.85
N ASP A 63 12.92 -23.33 11.97
CA ASP A 63 12.47 -24.70 12.19
C ASP A 63 13.24 -25.39 13.33
N THR A 64 14.56 -25.17 13.44
CA THR A 64 15.38 -25.75 14.53
C THR A 64 14.96 -25.29 15.92
N VAL A 65 14.35 -24.11 16.06
CA VAL A 65 13.82 -23.63 17.34
C VAL A 65 12.32 -23.95 17.51
N GLY A 66 11.77 -24.88 16.70
CA GLY A 66 10.41 -25.40 16.83
C GLY A 66 9.33 -24.48 16.20
N ILE A 67 9.70 -23.53 15.36
CA ILE A 67 8.74 -22.68 14.65
C ILE A 67 8.29 -23.42 13.39
N SER A 68 6.98 -23.71 13.27
CA SER A 68 6.41 -24.34 12.08
C SER A 68 6.43 -23.39 10.87
N VAL A 69 7.42 -23.57 9.98
CA VAL A 69 7.64 -22.75 8.79
C VAL A 69 6.43 -22.82 7.85
N PHE A 70 5.88 -24.01 7.61
CA PHE A 70 4.73 -24.19 6.72
C PHE A 70 3.51 -23.43 7.21
N SER A 71 3.14 -23.59 8.49
CA SER A 71 1.96 -22.93 9.06
C SER A 71 2.06 -21.40 8.96
N ILE A 72 3.24 -20.84 9.21
CA ILE A 72 3.46 -19.39 9.12
C ILE A 72 3.39 -18.92 7.67
N ARG A 73 3.99 -19.64 6.72
CA ARG A 73 3.91 -19.30 5.30
C ARG A 73 2.48 -19.34 4.79
N TYR A 74 1.72 -20.40 5.08
CA TYR A 74 0.32 -20.50 4.68
C TYR A 74 -0.53 -19.39 5.30
N ALA A 75 -0.40 -19.13 6.59
CA ALA A 75 -1.11 -18.06 7.27
C ALA A 75 -0.80 -16.67 6.64
N SER A 76 0.48 -16.44 6.33
CA SER A 76 0.89 -15.16 5.70
C SER A 76 0.30 -14.99 4.30
N VAL A 77 0.24 -16.06 3.49
CA VAL A 77 -0.36 -16.03 2.16
C VAL A 77 -1.88 -15.80 2.24
N ILE A 78 -2.57 -16.47 3.18
CA ILE A 78 -4.01 -16.27 3.40
C ILE A 78 -4.31 -14.82 3.78
N VAL A 79 -3.57 -14.27 4.74
CA VAL A 79 -3.75 -12.86 5.16
C VAL A 79 -3.43 -11.90 4.02
N SER A 80 -2.39 -12.16 3.23
CA SER A 80 -2.07 -11.38 2.03
C SER A 80 -3.20 -11.40 1.01
N GLY A 81 -3.79 -12.58 0.76
CA GLY A 81 -4.96 -12.71 -0.12
C GLY A 81 -6.18 -11.95 0.38
N MET A 82 -6.45 -11.97 1.68
CA MET A 82 -7.54 -11.18 2.28
C MET A 82 -7.32 -9.67 2.10
N LEU A 83 -6.10 -9.19 2.31
CA LEU A 83 -5.77 -7.77 2.10
C LEU A 83 -5.86 -7.36 0.63
N ALA A 84 -5.44 -8.23 -0.28
CA ALA A 84 -5.59 -8.01 -1.72
C ALA A 84 -7.06 -7.96 -2.14
N ALA A 85 -7.91 -8.83 -1.57
CA ALA A 85 -9.36 -8.81 -1.80
C ALA A 85 -10.01 -7.50 -1.31
N LEU A 86 -9.58 -6.96 -0.16
CA LEU A 86 -10.02 -5.63 0.30
C LEU A 86 -9.62 -4.52 -0.67
N GLY A 87 -8.42 -4.59 -1.25
CA GLY A 87 -7.98 -3.67 -2.31
C GLY A 87 -8.85 -3.74 -3.56
N GLY A 88 -9.21 -4.95 -4.00
CA GLY A 88 -10.13 -5.18 -5.12
C GLY A 88 -11.55 -4.67 -4.84
N ALA A 89 -12.06 -4.91 -3.62
CA ALA A 89 -13.35 -4.38 -3.18
C ALA A 89 -13.37 -2.84 -3.17
N TYR A 90 -12.28 -2.20 -2.76
CA TYR A 90 -12.15 -0.74 -2.85
C TYR A 90 -12.22 -0.25 -4.29
N LEU A 91 -11.54 -0.93 -5.23
CA LEU A 91 -11.58 -0.56 -6.64
C LEU A 91 -12.99 -0.63 -7.21
N SER A 92 -13.71 -1.72 -6.96
CA SER A 92 -15.06 -1.94 -7.53
C SER A 92 -16.13 -1.06 -6.87
N ILE A 93 -16.13 -0.96 -5.53
CA ILE A 93 -17.21 -0.28 -4.78
C ILE A 93 -16.85 1.18 -4.50
N GLY A 94 -15.57 1.45 -4.17
CA GLY A 94 -15.14 2.75 -3.69
C GLY A 94 -14.64 3.70 -4.77
N PHE A 95 -14.12 3.18 -5.87
CA PHE A 95 -13.49 3.98 -6.92
C PHE A 95 -14.26 3.99 -8.22
N VAL A 96 -14.57 2.83 -8.80
CA VAL A 96 -15.26 2.73 -10.09
C VAL A 96 -16.79 2.74 -9.93
N GLY A 97 -17.30 2.19 -8.82
CA GLY A 97 -18.74 2.06 -8.55
C GLY A 97 -19.42 0.93 -9.33
N SER A 98 -18.66 0.19 -10.13
CA SER A 98 -19.12 -0.97 -10.91
C SER A 98 -17.99 -1.98 -11.05
N PHE A 99 -18.33 -3.20 -11.42
CA PHE A 99 -17.34 -4.21 -11.79
C PHE A 99 -17.16 -4.19 -13.30
N ASP A 100 -15.99 -3.78 -13.76
CA ASP A 100 -15.67 -3.71 -15.18
C ASP A 100 -14.45 -4.56 -15.50
N GLN A 101 -14.41 -5.05 -16.74
CA GLN A 101 -13.29 -5.83 -17.22
C GLN A 101 -12.04 -4.93 -17.24
N ASP A 102 -10.93 -5.46 -16.74
CA ASP A 102 -9.63 -4.75 -16.66
C ASP A 102 -9.59 -3.50 -15.77
N MET A 103 -10.54 -3.34 -14.82
CA MET A 103 -10.60 -2.19 -13.90
C MET A 103 -9.32 -2.00 -13.07
N THR A 104 -8.49 -3.02 -12.92
CA THR A 104 -7.22 -2.95 -12.20
C THR A 104 -6.15 -2.16 -12.95
N ALA A 105 -6.21 -2.16 -14.30
CA ALA A 105 -5.35 -1.37 -15.19
C ALA A 105 -3.86 -1.33 -14.76
N GLY A 106 -3.31 -2.49 -14.36
CA GLY A 106 -1.92 -2.61 -13.93
C GLY A 106 -1.60 -2.10 -12.51
N ARG A 107 -2.59 -1.65 -11.72
CA ARG A 107 -2.37 -1.14 -10.35
C ARG A 107 -1.69 -2.15 -9.42
N GLY A 108 -1.84 -3.46 -9.68
CA GLY A 108 -1.12 -4.50 -8.95
C GLY A 108 0.41 -4.39 -9.11
N PHE A 109 0.90 -4.09 -10.30
CA PHE A 109 2.33 -3.86 -10.54
C PHE A 109 2.84 -2.60 -9.85
N ILE A 110 2.02 -1.54 -9.81
CA ILE A 110 2.32 -0.31 -9.06
C ILE A 110 2.42 -0.61 -7.57
N ALA A 111 1.55 -1.46 -7.03
CA ALA A 111 1.60 -1.88 -5.63
C ALA A 111 2.87 -2.69 -5.31
N LEU A 112 3.30 -3.59 -6.19
CA LEU A 112 4.58 -4.30 -6.05
C LEU A 112 5.76 -3.31 -6.05
N ALA A 113 5.77 -2.36 -6.98
CA ALA A 113 6.78 -1.31 -7.00
C ALA A 113 6.77 -0.51 -5.70
N ALA A 114 5.60 -0.10 -5.20
CA ALA A 114 5.47 0.63 -3.95
C ALA A 114 5.99 -0.16 -2.74
N MET A 115 5.80 -1.48 -2.71
CA MET A 115 6.34 -2.36 -1.68
C MET A 115 7.87 -2.37 -1.69
N ILE A 116 8.48 -2.51 -2.86
CA ILE A 116 9.95 -2.50 -3.05
C ILE A 116 10.51 -1.13 -2.64
N PHE A 117 9.88 -0.04 -3.09
CA PHE A 117 10.27 1.33 -2.76
C PHE A 117 10.10 1.64 -1.28
N GLY A 118 9.07 1.09 -0.66
CA GLY A 118 8.82 1.17 0.77
C GLY A 118 9.77 0.34 1.62
N LYS A 119 10.81 -0.31 1.03
CA LYS A 119 11.79 -1.14 1.73
C LYS A 119 11.16 -2.27 2.53
N TRP A 120 10.11 -2.88 1.99
CA TRP A 120 9.40 -4.00 2.63
C TRP A 120 8.81 -3.63 4.00
N ARG A 121 8.51 -2.35 4.23
CA ARG A 121 7.91 -1.85 5.46
C ARG A 121 6.54 -1.24 5.20
N PRO A 122 5.52 -1.46 6.05
CA PRO A 122 4.16 -0.95 5.84
C PRO A 122 4.09 0.56 5.66
N TYR A 123 4.75 1.33 6.52
CA TYR A 123 4.77 2.80 6.40
C TYR A 123 5.55 3.28 5.17
N GLY A 124 6.61 2.56 4.79
CA GLY A 124 7.36 2.88 3.59
C GLY A 124 6.54 2.63 2.33
N ALA A 125 5.85 1.49 2.25
CA ALA A 125 4.94 1.18 1.16
C ALA A 125 3.78 2.19 1.07
N PHE A 126 3.22 2.59 2.21
CA PHE A 126 2.20 3.63 2.27
C PHE A 126 2.70 4.97 1.72
N GLY A 127 3.91 5.40 2.13
CA GLY A 127 4.53 6.62 1.61
C GLY A 127 4.77 6.56 0.09
N ALA A 128 5.22 5.41 -0.42
CA ALA A 128 5.38 5.19 -1.86
C ALA A 128 4.04 5.23 -2.60
N CYS A 129 2.98 4.61 -2.05
CA CYS A 129 1.63 4.69 -2.61
C CYS A 129 1.10 6.12 -2.65
N LEU A 130 1.33 6.92 -1.60
CA LEU A 130 0.96 8.34 -1.59
C LEU A 130 1.70 9.13 -2.68
N LEU A 131 2.98 8.87 -2.88
CA LEU A 131 3.78 9.51 -3.91
C LEU A 131 3.25 9.17 -5.31
N PHE A 132 3.00 7.88 -5.59
CA PHE A 132 2.43 7.46 -6.86
C PHE A 132 1.02 8.02 -7.08
N GLY A 133 0.17 8.01 -6.04
CA GLY A 133 -1.17 8.58 -6.10
C GLY A 133 -1.15 10.09 -6.35
N PHE A 134 -0.24 10.82 -5.70
CA PHE A 134 -0.05 12.24 -5.94
C PHE A 134 0.41 12.54 -7.37
N ALA A 135 1.39 11.77 -7.87
CA ALA A 135 1.90 11.92 -9.23
C ALA A 135 0.80 11.67 -10.27
N SER A 136 0.01 10.60 -10.10
CA SER A 136 -1.12 10.30 -10.98
C SER A 136 -2.20 11.37 -10.92
N GLY A 137 -2.60 11.81 -9.72
CA GLY A 137 -3.60 12.85 -9.57
C GLY A 137 -3.16 14.21 -10.10
N LEU A 138 -1.86 14.52 -10.05
CA LEU A 138 -1.30 15.73 -10.67
C LEU A 138 -1.36 15.63 -12.19
N ALA A 139 -1.00 14.47 -12.76
CA ALA A 139 -1.07 14.22 -14.20
C ALA A 139 -2.51 14.36 -14.72
N ASP A 140 -3.49 13.78 -14.02
CA ASP A 140 -4.92 13.89 -14.37
C ASP A 140 -5.41 15.34 -14.35
N ARG A 141 -5.00 16.11 -13.36
CA ARG A 141 -5.37 17.54 -13.27
C ARG A 141 -4.73 18.39 -14.36
N LEU A 142 -3.46 18.16 -14.67
CA LEU A 142 -2.77 18.86 -15.75
C LEU A 142 -3.38 18.51 -17.11
N GLN A 143 -3.82 17.27 -17.30
CA GLN A 143 -4.50 16.85 -18.52
C GLN A 143 -5.84 17.58 -18.72
N GLN A 144 -6.59 17.82 -17.65
CA GLN A 144 -7.86 18.55 -17.72
C GLN A 144 -7.70 20.07 -17.90
N SER A 145 -6.60 20.66 -17.43
CA SER A 145 -6.39 22.12 -17.39
C SER A 145 -5.59 22.66 -18.56
N ALA A 146 -4.75 21.86 -19.18
CA ALA A 146 -3.89 22.25 -20.28
C ALA A 146 -4.14 21.31 -21.47
N ASN A 147 -4.26 21.84 -22.69
CA ASN A 147 -4.30 21.05 -23.93
C ASN A 147 -2.95 20.35 -24.21
N VAL A 148 -2.42 19.70 -23.18
CA VAL A 148 -1.13 18.98 -23.25
C VAL A 148 -1.41 17.54 -23.69
N SER A 149 -0.62 17.03 -24.59
CA SER A 149 -0.78 15.66 -25.09
C SER A 149 -0.64 14.62 -23.96
N VAL A 150 -1.54 13.64 -23.94
CA VAL A 150 -1.60 12.55 -22.97
C VAL A 150 -0.23 11.86 -22.79
N ASN A 151 0.52 11.72 -23.89
CA ASN A 151 1.84 11.08 -23.92
C ASN A 151 2.89 11.86 -23.12
N LEU A 152 2.86 13.19 -23.14
CA LEU A 152 3.80 14.02 -22.35
C LEU A 152 3.51 13.92 -20.85
N LEU A 153 2.22 13.87 -20.47
CA LEU A 153 1.82 13.74 -19.08
C LEU A 153 2.15 12.36 -18.50
N SER A 154 1.95 11.30 -19.27
CA SER A 154 2.38 9.96 -18.89
C SER A 154 3.89 9.92 -18.66
N THR A 155 4.66 10.49 -19.58
CA THR A 155 6.14 10.60 -19.46
C THR A 155 6.54 11.38 -18.21
N LEU A 156 5.88 12.47 -17.89
CA LEU A 156 6.13 13.25 -16.68
C LEU A 156 5.93 12.41 -15.40
N THR A 157 4.88 11.61 -15.35
CA THR A 157 4.61 10.71 -14.23
C THR A 157 5.73 9.66 -14.07
N TYR A 158 6.20 9.07 -15.18
CA TYR A 158 7.32 8.12 -15.13
C TYR A 158 8.64 8.78 -14.72
N VAL A 159 8.92 9.97 -15.23
CA VAL A 159 10.13 10.73 -14.87
C VAL A 159 10.10 11.12 -13.40
N LEU A 160 8.95 11.57 -12.88
CA LEU A 160 8.80 11.91 -11.47
C LEU A 160 9.00 10.69 -10.56
N THR A 161 8.48 9.52 -10.96
CA THR A 161 8.68 8.27 -10.22
C THR A 161 10.14 7.82 -10.27
N LEU A 162 10.84 7.99 -11.39
CA LEU A 162 12.27 7.68 -11.50
C LEU A 162 13.13 8.61 -10.64
N ILE A 163 12.83 9.90 -10.62
CA ILE A 163 13.54 10.89 -9.77
C ILE A 163 13.31 10.55 -8.28
N ALA A 164 12.09 10.24 -7.92
CA ALA A 164 11.77 9.81 -6.55
C ALA A 164 12.49 8.49 -6.18
N LEU A 165 12.59 7.56 -7.12
CA LEU A 165 13.31 6.30 -6.97
C LEU A 165 14.80 6.53 -6.67
N VAL A 166 15.47 7.35 -7.47
CA VAL A 166 16.91 7.59 -7.35
C VAL A 166 17.23 8.45 -6.13
N GLY A 167 16.38 9.45 -5.83
CA GLY A 167 16.68 10.46 -4.80
C GLY A 167 16.27 10.06 -3.37
N LEU A 168 15.16 9.35 -3.22
CA LEU A 168 14.56 9.05 -1.89
C LEU A 168 14.79 7.61 -1.42
N ILE A 169 15.05 6.68 -2.33
CA ILE A 169 15.05 5.25 -2.03
C ILE A 169 16.48 4.71 -2.12
N GLY A 170 17.14 4.69 -0.99
CA GLY A 170 18.39 3.95 -0.86
C GLY A 170 18.17 2.42 -1.05
N ARG A 171 19.23 1.64 -0.92
CA ARG A 171 19.25 0.18 -1.17
C ARG A 171 18.11 -0.55 -0.47
N SER A 172 17.17 -1.14 -1.21
CA SER A 172 16.10 -2.01 -0.71
C SER A 172 16.62 -3.46 -0.69
N ARG A 173 16.42 -4.15 0.43
CA ARG A 173 16.80 -5.56 0.56
C ARG A 173 15.53 -6.39 0.79
N PRO A 174 15.19 -7.32 -0.13
CA PRO A 174 14.11 -8.26 0.11
C PRO A 174 14.46 -9.24 1.23
N PRO A 175 13.47 -9.92 1.84
CA PRO A 175 13.72 -11.04 2.74
C PRO A 175 14.55 -12.12 2.04
N ALA A 176 15.52 -12.72 2.74
CA ALA A 176 16.50 -13.62 2.12
C ALA A 176 15.89 -14.92 1.56
N ALA A 177 14.75 -15.37 2.10
CA ALA A 177 14.03 -16.55 1.64
C ALA A 177 12.88 -16.25 0.67
N ASP A 178 12.81 -15.00 0.13
CA ASP A 178 11.80 -14.63 -0.84
C ASP A 178 11.95 -15.44 -2.14
N GLY A 179 10.84 -16.01 -2.63
CA GLY A 179 10.81 -16.86 -3.81
C GLY A 179 11.51 -18.22 -3.69
N ARG A 180 12.04 -18.57 -2.51
CA ARG A 180 12.72 -19.87 -2.32
C ARG A 180 11.77 -20.91 -1.72
N PRO A 181 11.64 -22.10 -2.34
CA PRO A 181 10.90 -23.20 -1.73
C PRO A 181 11.59 -23.65 -0.45
N TYR A 182 10.80 -23.99 0.56
CA TYR A 182 11.30 -24.59 1.78
C TYR A 182 11.03 -26.10 1.75
N VAL A 183 12.09 -26.89 1.90
CA VAL A 183 12.02 -28.35 2.06
C VAL A 183 12.51 -28.65 3.47
N LYS A 184 11.68 -29.36 4.23
CA LYS A 184 12.03 -29.84 5.57
C LYS A 184 12.95 -31.04 5.41
N GLU A 185 14.13 -30.93 6.00
CA GLU A 185 15.09 -32.03 6.11
C GLU A 185 14.75 -32.92 7.30
#